data_d36d7a18d58a53b5d52cf1f5206adb5c
#
_entry.id   d36d7a18d58a53b5d52cf1f5206adb5c
#
_cell.length_a   1.000
_cell.length_b   1.000
_cell.length_c   1.000
_cell.angle_alpha   90.00
_cell.angle_beta   90.00
_cell.angle_gamma   90.00
#
_symmetry.space_group_name_H-M   'P 1'
#
loop_
_entity.id
_entity.type
_entity.pdbx_description
1 polymer ?
#
loop_
_entity_poly.entity_id
_entity_poly.type
_entity_poly.pdbx_seq_one_letter_code
_entity_poly.pdbx_strand_id
1 'polypeptide(L)'
;QGLSRTGSLTEEGMAKALKSLHVYKHIMDIKGIKTCLAVATAAVRNADNGIFFLERIKKETGISMSVIAGEREAYLGYLGAINTIDIQDFILFDLGGASVELTLVKDRNIVHAVSVPVGAVTITERFDTSGAVSEERLHTCLKFLRKTLADVSWLKDVSLPLVGIGGTARNFAK
;
A
#
# COMPACT_ATOMS: atom_id res chain seq x y z
N GLN A 1 -1.95 9.79 7.83
CA GLN A 1 -1.65 11.19 7.49
C GLN A 1 -0.36 11.62 8.16
N GLY A 2 0.41 12.50 7.52
CA GLY A 2 1.62 13.10 8.09
C GLY A 2 2.91 12.30 7.94
N LEU A 3 2.85 11.02 7.60
CA LEU A 3 4.02 10.14 7.48
C LEU A 3 5.08 10.69 6.52
N SER A 4 4.66 11.21 5.38
CA SER A 4 5.55 11.78 4.35
C SER A 4 6.32 13.04 4.81
N ARG A 5 5.84 13.73 5.84
CA ARG A 5 6.45 14.97 6.36
C ARG A 5 7.24 14.75 7.64
N THR A 6 6.79 13.87 8.51
CA THR A 6 7.33 13.70 9.87
C THR A 6 8.04 12.38 10.10
N GLY A 7 7.93 11.41 9.18
CA GLY A 7 8.40 10.04 9.38
C GLY A 7 7.56 9.22 10.37
N SER A 8 6.53 9.82 10.97
CA SER A 8 5.75 9.20 12.04
C SER A 8 4.25 9.24 11.77
N LEU A 9 3.52 8.29 12.33
CA LEU A 9 2.06 8.29 12.36
C LEU A 9 1.58 9.40 13.30
N THR A 10 0.57 10.16 12.88
CA THR A 10 -0.03 11.19 13.73
C THR A 10 -0.97 10.58 14.77
N GLU A 11 -1.13 11.22 15.92
CA GLU A 11 -2.10 10.78 16.94
C GLU A 11 -3.52 10.70 16.39
N GLU A 12 -3.93 11.65 15.55
CA GLU A 12 -5.23 11.63 14.90
C GLU A 12 -5.38 10.39 13.98
N GLY A 13 -4.34 10.06 13.19
CA GLY A 13 -4.31 8.88 12.33
C GLY A 13 -4.39 7.58 13.12
N MET A 14 -3.63 7.48 14.20
CA MET A 14 -3.66 6.32 15.09
C MET A 14 -5.01 6.17 15.78
N ALA A 15 -5.61 7.26 16.26
CA ALA A 15 -6.93 7.24 16.88
C ALA A 15 -8.04 6.79 15.90
N LYS A 16 -8.01 7.27 14.65
CA LYS A 16 -8.94 6.82 13.60
C LYS A 16 -8.81 5.32 13.32
N ALA A 17 -7.58 4.82 13.22
CA ALA A 17 -7.33 3.40 13.00
C ALA A 17 -7.82 2.55 14.19
N LEU A 18 -7.53 2.96 15.42
CA LEU A 18 -8.03 2.29 16.63
C LEU A 18 -9.54 2.22 16.67
N LYS A 19 -10.23 3.32 16.35
CA LYS A 19 -11.69 3.33 16.24
C LYS A 19 -12.21 2.27 15.27
N SER A 20 -11.59 2.15 14.10
CA SER A 20 -11.95 1.11 13.12
C SER A 20 -11.66 -0.30 13.64
N LEU A 21 -10.53 -0.50 14.31
CA LEU A 21 -10.15 -1.79 14.89
C LEU A 21 -11.10 -2.23 16.02
N HIS A 22 -11.57 -1.30 16.84
CA HIS A 22 -12.63 -1.59 17.83
C HIS A 22 -13.93 -2.07 17.17
N VAL A 23 -14.33 -1.47 16.04
CA VAL A 23 -15.50 -1.94 15.28
C VAL A 23 -15.27 -3.36 14.76
N TYR A 24 -14.11 -3.65 14.17
CA TYR A 24 -13.80 -5.01 13.73
C TYR A 24 -13.76 -6.00 14.89
N LYS A 25 -13.17 -5.64 16.03
CA LYS A 25 -13.16 -6.49 17.22
C LYS A 25 -14.60 -6.81 17.68
N HIS A 26 -15.45 -5.81 17.73
CA HIS A 26 -16.87 -6.00 18.10
C HIS A 26 -17.60 -6.94 17.13
N ILE A 27 -17.37 -6.78 15.80
CA ILE A 27 -17.94 -7.68 14.80
C ILE A 27 -17.42 -9.11 15.00
N MET A 28 -16.12 -9.30 15.26
CA MET A 28 -15.53 -10.62 15.53
C MET A 28 -16.18 -11.27 16.76
N ASP A 29 -16.41 -10.51 17.82
CA ASP A 29 -17.02 -11.01 19.05
C ASP A 29 -18.48 -11.45 18.82
N ILE A 30 -19.29 -10.61 18.15
CA ILE A 30 -20.67 -10.95 17.81
C ILE A 30 -20.76 -12.20 16.93
N LYS A 31 -19.82 -12.33 15.96
CA LYS A 31 -19.79 -13.47 15.03
C LYS A 31 -19.10 -14.70 15.59
N GLY A 32 -18.59 -14.65 16.82
CA GLY A 32 -17.85 -15.75 17.44
C GLY A 32 -16.55 -16.12 16.72
N ILE A 33 -15.92 -15.17 16.00
CA ILE A 33 -14.68 -15.41 15.26
C ILE A 33 -13.54 -15.62 16.25
N LYS A 34 -12.93 -16.81 16.23
CA LYS A 34 -11.83 -17.18 17.15
C LYS A 34 -10.43 -16.90 16.60
N THR A 35 -10.28 -16.83 15.27
CA THR A 35 -9.00 -16.64 14.63
C THR A 35 -9.05 -15.41 13.72
N CYS A 36 -8.09 -14.51 13.90
CA CYS A 36 -7.91 -13.32 13.07
C CYS A 36 -6.43 -13.23 12.66
N LEU A 37 -6.19 -13.05 11.38
CA LEU A 37 -4.88 -12.67 10.85
C LEU A 37 -4.94 -11.18 10.52
N ALA A 38 -4.19 -10.38 11.26
CA ALA A 38 -4.09 -8.96 11.05
C ALA A 38 -2.67 -8.57 10.65
N VAL A 39 -2.56 -7.82 9.56
CA VAL A 39 -1.27 -7.35 9.04
C VAL A 39 -1.26 -5.84 8.91
N ALA A 40 -0.09 -5.26 9.11
CA ALA A 40 0.20 -3.87 8.87
C ALA A 40 1.20 -3.76 7.73
N THR A 41 1.03 -2.78 6.87
CA THR A 41 1.79 -2.58 5.64
C THR A 41 2.60 -1.27 5.68
N ALA A 42 2.92 -0.70 4.54
CA ALA A 42 3.86 0.40 4.36
C ALA A 42 3.69 1.57 5.34
N ALA A 43 2.46 1.98 5.65
CA ALA A 43 2.25 3.12 6.55
C ALA A 43 2.77 2.88 7.98
N VAL A 44 2.62 1.67 8.50
CA VAL A 44 3.15 1.29 9.83
C VAL A 44 4.59 0.83 9.73
N ARG A 45 4.94 0.08 8.67
CA ARG A 45 6.28 -0.43 8.41
C ARG A 45 7.32 0.69 8.36
N ASN A 46 6.97 1.81 7.72
CA ASN A 46 7.88 2.94 7.46
C ASN A 46 7.79 4.04 8.51
N ALA A 47 6.99 3.88 9.56
CA ALA A 47 6.83 4.88 10.60
C ALA A 47 7.78 4.63 11.76
N ASP A 48 8.46 5.70 12.24
CA ASP A 48 9.36 5.63 13.40
C ASP A 48 8.63 5.14 14.66
N ASN A 49 7.35 5.49 14.80
CA ASN A 49 6.48 5.07 15.91
C ASN A 49 5.58 3.87 15.56
N GLY A 50 5.89 3.13 14.48
CA GLY A 50 5.08 1.99 14.04
C GLY A 50 4.97 0.88 15.08
N ILE A 51 6.08 0.48 15.71
CA ILE A 51 6.09 -0.55 16.76
C ILE A 51 5.25 -0.11 17.96
N PHE A 52 5.43 1.12 18.42
CA PHE A 52 4.61 1.70 19.50
C PHE A 52 3.12 1.62 19.17
N PHE A 53 2.74 1.91 17.93
CA PHE A 53 1.35 1.84 17.51
C PHE A 53 0.81 0.40 17.51
N LEU A 54 1.59 -0.59 17.11
CA LEU A 54 1.19 -2.00 17.17
C LEU A 54 0.97 -2.49 18.61
N GLU A 55 1.82 -2.08 19.54
CA GLU A 55 1.66 -2.37 20.96
C GLU A 55 0.39 -1.74 21.53
N ARG A 56 0.11 -0.51 21.13
CA ARG A 56 -1.11 0.21 21.51
C ARG A 56 -2.36 -0.49 20.97
N ILE A 57 -2.35 -0.93 19.71
CA ILE A 57 -3.45 -1.72 19.12
C ILE A 57 -3.71 -2.98 19.94
N LYS A 58 -2.65 -3.74 20.23
CA LYS A 58 -2.77 -4.97 21.02
C LYS A 58 -3.35 -4.71 22.41
N LYS A 59 -2.86 -3.66 23.08
CA LYS A 59 -3.31 -3.27 24.43
C LYS A 59 -4.79 -2.84 24.45
N GLU A 60 -5.21 -2.02 23.47
CA GLU A 60 -6.55 -1.43 23.47
C GLU A 60 -7.62 -2.34 22.85
N THR A 61 -7.26 -3.16 21.87
CA THR A 61 -8.24 -3.99 21.12
C THR A 61 -8.07 -5.49 21.31
N GLY A 62 -6.96 -5.95 21.87
CA GLY A 62 -6.60 -7.36 21.93
C GLY A 62 -6.15 -7.95 20.58
N ILE A 63 -6.18 -7.18 19.48
CA ILE A 63 -5.76 -7.64 18.14
C ILE A 63 -4.24 -7.57 18.05
N SER A 64 -3.59 -8.70 17.81
CA SER A 64 -2.17 -8.74 17.48
C SER A 64 -2.00 -8.57 15.98
N MET A 65 -1.18 -7.59 15.57
CA MET A 65 -0.86 -7.34 14.17
C MET A 65 0.62 -7.60 13.91
N SER A 66 0.93 -8.10 12.71
CA SER A 66 2.29 -8.27 12.22
C SER A 66 2.58 -7.32 11.08
N VAL A 67 3.77 -6.71 11.06
CA VAL A 67 4.23 -5.97 9.88
C VAL A 67 4.71 -6.97 8.83
N ILE A 68 4.23 -6.83 7.60
CA ILE A 68 4.73 -7.62 6.47
C ILE A 68 5.70 -6.81 5.61
N ALA A 69 6.71 -7.50 5.06
CA ALA A 69 7.64 -6.91 4.10
C ALA A 69 6.92 -6.54 2.80
N GLY A 70 7.45 -5.56 2.06
CA GLY A 70 6.84 -5.09 0.82
C GLY A 70 6.77 -6.18 -0.26
N GLU A 71 7.80 -7.01 -0.35
CA GLU A 71 7.83 -8.17 -1.27
C GLU A 71 6.75 -9.20 -0.91
N ARG A 72 6.45 -9.37 0.38
CA ARG A 72 5.36 -10.24 0.83
C ARG A 72 3.99 -9.65 0.50
N GLU A 73 3.84 -8.33 0.62
CA GLU A 73 2.64 -7.59 0.22
C GLU A 73 2.40 -7.76 -1.29
N ALA A 74 3.43 -7.54 -2.13
CA ALA A 74 3.40 -7.77 -3.57
C ALA A 74 3.03 -9.22 -3.94
N TYR A 75 3.63 -10.20 -3.26
CA TYR A 75 3.32 -11.62 -3.44
C TYR A 75 1.85 -11.95 -3.14
N LEU A 76 1.30 -11.41 -2.07
CA LEU A 76 -0.11 -11.63 -1.72
C LEU A 76 -1.06 -10.96 -2.72
N GLY A 77 -0.71 -9.78 -3.23
CA GLY A 77 -1.41 -9.12 -4.32
C GLY A 77 -1.43 -9.98 -5.60
N TYR A 78 -0.27 -10.53 -5.96
CA TYR A 78 -0.15 -11.47 -7.08
C TYR A 78 -1.04 -12.71 -6.90
N LEU A 79 -1.02 -13.35 -5.72
CA LEU A 79 -1.87 -14.51 -5.45
C LEU A 79 -3.36 -14.19 -5.59
N GLY A 80 -3.76 -12.98 -5.17
CA GLY A 80 -5.14 -12.51 -5.34
C GLY A 80 -5.53 -12.27 -6.80
N ALA A 81 -4.59 -11.89 -7.65
CA ALA A 81 -4.83 -11.57 -9.05
C ALA A 81 -4.74 -12.78 -9.99
N ILE A 82 -3.71 -13.63 -9.81
CA ILE A 82 -3.33 -14.66 -10.81
C ILE A 82 -4.43 -15.65 -11.15
N ASN A 83 -5.32 -15.94 -10.21
CA ASN A 83 -6.44 -16.85 -10.42
C ASN A 83 -7.69 -16.16 -11.00
N THR A 84 -7.66 -14.83 -11.19
CA THR A 84 -8.79 -14.05 -11.68
C THR A 84 -8.58 -13.49 -13.08
N ILE A 85 -7.37 -13.63 -13.64
CA ILE A 85 -7.00 -13.12 -14.95
C ILE A 85 -6.39 -14.24 -15.80
N ASP A 86 -6.62 -14.18 -17.11
CA ASP A 86 -6.08 -15.14 -18.10
C ASP A 86 -5.03 -14.43 -18.98
N ILE A 87 -3.99 -13.89 -18.34
CA ILE A 87 -2.84 -13.26 -18.97
C ILE A 87 -1.59 -13.96 -18.47
N GLN A 88 -0.68 -14.33 -19.38
CA GLN A 88 0.55 -15.06 -19.03
C GLN A 88 1.64 -14.13 -18.52
N ASP A 89 1.86 -13.02 -19.26
CA ASP A 89 2.93 -12.07 -19.03
C ASP A 89 2.33 -10.69 -18.78
N PHE A 90 2.61 -10.10 -17.64
CA PHE A 90 2.09 -8.77 -17.27
C PHE A 90 2.92 -8.12 -16.16
N ILE A 91 2.72 -6.81 -15.99
CA ILE A 91 3.14 -6.09 -14.80
C ILE A 91 1.89 -5.89 -13.93
N LEU A 92 1.92 -6.44 -12.72
CA LEU A 92 0.91 -6.17 -11.70
C LEU A 92 1.31 -4.95 -10.88
N PHE A 93 0.37 -4.03 -10.65
CA PHE A 93 0.57 -2.95 -9.71
C PHE A 93 -0.58 -2.86 -8.71
N ASP A 94 -0.24 -2.64 -7.44
CA ASP A 94 -1.17 -2.28 -6.37
C ASP A 94 -0.80 -0.91 -5.83
N LEU A 95 -1.57 0.10 -6.21
CA LEU A 95 -1.34 1.47 -5.74
C LEU A 95 -2.11 1.69 -4.44
N GLY A 96 -1.39 1.54 -3.34
CA GLY A 96 -1.87 1.80 -2.00
C GLY A 96 -1.77 3.27 -1.59
N GLY A 97 -1.99 3.53 -0.30
CA GLY A 97 -1.88 4.89 0.25
C GLY A 97 -0.44 5.36 0.45
N ALA A 98 0.45 4.49 0.90
CA ALA A 98 1.82 4.81 1.26
C ALA A 98 2.89 4.18 0.36
N SER A 99 2.53 3.17 -0.42
CA SER A 99 3.41 2.46 -1.35
C SER A 99 2.68 2.09 -2.62
N VAL A 100 3.45 1.68 -3.62
CA VAL A 100 2.99 0.92 -4.77
C VAL A 100 3.82 -0.36 -4.86
N GLU A 101 3.13 -1.48 -4.91
CA GLU A 101 3.74 -2.78 -5.17
C GLU A 101 3.74 -3.02 -6.67
N LEU A 102 4.93 -3.36 -7.22
CA LEU A 102 5.13 -3.70 -8.63
C LEU A 102 5.63 -5.14 -8.72
N THR A 103 4.97 -5.95 -9.54
CA THR A 103 5.35 -7.35 -9.74
C THR A 103 5.42 -7.65 -11.23
N LEU A 104 6.59 -8.09 -11.69
CA LEU A 104 6.76 -8.62 -13.04
C LEU A 104 6.40 -10.10 -13.04
N VAL A 105 5.43 -10.44 -13.85
CA VAL A 105 4.95 -11.82 -14.04
C VAL A 105 5.26 -12.27 -15.47
N LYS A 106 5.89 -13.44 -15.61
CA LYS A 106 6.11 -14.13 -16.89
C LYS A 106 5.74 -15.59 -16.75
N ASP A 107 5.11 -16.14 -17.78
CA ASP A 107 4.58 -17.51 -17.75
C ASP A 107 3.79 -17.79 -16.47
N ARG A 108 3.01 -16.80 -16.02
CA ARG A 108 2.23 -16.83 -14.77
C ARG A 108 3.08 -16.99 -13.49
N ASN A 109 4.37 -16.75 -13.53
CA ASN A 109 5.26 -16.81 -12.38
C ASN A 109 5.86 -15.43 -12.06
N ILE A 110 6.10 -15.16 -10.79
CA ILE A 110 6.79 -13.93 -10.37
C ILE A 110 8.25 -14.01 -10.78
N VAL A 111 8.71 -13.02 -11.54
CA VAL A 111 10.13 -12.82 -11.89
C VAL A 111 10.76 -11.78 -10.98
N HIS A 112 10.07 -10.66 -10.77
CA HIS A 112 10.49 -9.59 -9.87
C HIS A 112 9.29 -9.08 -9.06
N ALA A 113 9.55 -8.69 -7.82
CA ALA A 113 8.59 -7.99 -6.98
C ALA A 113 9.31 -6.92 -6.16
N VAL A 114 8.70 -5.74 -6.04
CA VAL A 114 9.24 -4.62 -5.28
C VAL A 114 8.11 -3.78 -4.70
N SER A 115 8.33 -3.23 -3.51
CA SER A 115 7.48 -2.18 -2.94
C SER A 115 8.23 -0.85 -3.01
N VAL A 116 7.65 0.10 -3.71
CA VAL A 116 8.19 1.46 -3.86
C VAL A 116 7.45 2.38 -2.89
N PRO A 117 8.13 3.21 -2.08
CA PRO A 117 7.51 4.02 -1.01
C PRO A 117 6.82 5.27 -1.57
N VAL A 118 5.93 5.07 -2.53
CA VAL A 118 5.12 6.08 -3.22
C VAL A 118 3.70 5.57 -3.34
N GLY A 119 2.77 6.24 -2.70
CA GLY A 119 1.35 5.88 -2.74
C GLY A 119 0.46 7.12 -2.90
N ALA A 120 -0.82 6.91 -3.11
CA ALA A 120 -1.78 7.99 -3.38
C ALA A 120 -1.81 9.04 -2.26
N VAL A 121 -1.77 8.62 -1.00
CA VAL A 121 -1.78 9.54 0.15
C VAL A 121 -0.45 10.26 0.28
N THR A 122 0.68 9.57 0.13
CA THR A 122 2.01 10.19 0.26
C THR A 122 2.27 11.22 -0.84
N ILE A 123 1.79 10.98 -2.06
CA ILE A 123 1.85 11.96 -3.17
C ILE A 123 0.96 13.17 -2.87
N THR A 124 -0.27 12.94 -2.44
CA THR A 124 -1.19 14.03 -2.09
C THR A 124 -0.62 14.91 -0.98
N GLU A 125 -0.05 14.31 0.08
CA GLU A 125 0.55 15.06 1.18
C GLU A 125 1.82 15.82 0.77
N ARG A 126 2.65 15.22 -0.10
CA ARG A 126 3.92 15.80 -0.52
C ARG A 126 3.76 16.96 -1.50
N PHE A 127 2.83 16.83 -2.43
CA PHE A 127 2.64 17.77 -3.54
C PHE A 127 1.32 18.55 -3.45
N ASP A 128 0.56 18.38 -2.35
CA ASP A 128 -0.72 19.03 -2.12
C ASP A 128 -1.65 18.93 -3.33
N THR A 129 -1.90 17.70 -3.76
CA THR A 129 -2.75 17.39 -4.93
C THR A 129 -4.20 17.10 -4.55
N SER A 130 -4.66 17.55 -3.39
CA SER A 130 -6.05 17.34 -2.92
C SER A 130 -7.09 18.23 -3.61
N GLY A 131 -6.64 19.27 -4.33
CA GLY A 131 -7.48 20.20 -5.07
C GLY A 131 -6.98 20.41 -6.48
N ALA A 132 -7.24 21.59 -7.07
CA ALA A 132 -6.71 21.98 -8.37
C ALA A 132 -5.18 22.03 -8.32
N VAL A 133 -4.55 21.34 -9.25
CA VAL A 133 -3.08 21.19 -9.33
C VAL A 133 -2.55 22.10 -10.41
N SER A 134 -1.61 23.02 -10.06
CA SER A 134 -0.94 23.85 -11.06
C SER A 134 -0.01 23.01 -11.95
N GLU A 135 0.28 23.49 -13.16
CA GLU A 135 1.20 22.82 -14.10
C GLU A 135 2.60 22.64 -13.50
N GLU A 136 3.11 23.63 -12.79
CA GLU A 136 4.41 23.56 -12.11
C GLU A 136 4.44 22.44 -11.05
N ARG A 137 3.37 22.36 -10.25
CA ARG A 137 3.24 21.33 -9.20
C ARG A 137 3.13 19.94 -9.82
N LEU A 138 2.35 19.81 -10.89
CA LEU A 138 2.24 18.56 -11.65
C LEU A 138 3.60 18.14 -12.24
N HIS A 139 4.32 19.09 -12.86
CA HIS A 139 5.66 18.82 -13.40
C HIS A 139 6.62 18.33 -12.32
N THR A 140 6.64 18.98 -11.16
CA THR A 140 7.48 18.60 -10.02
C THR A 140 7.13 17.20 -9.49
N CYS A 141 5.84 16.89 -9.38
CA CYS A 141 5.35 15.58 -8.99
C CYS A 141 5.79 14.50 -10.00
N LEU A 142 5.59 14.73 -11.29
CA LEU A 142 5.99 13.79 -12.34
C LEU A 142 7.50 13.56 -12.39
N LYS A 143 8.30 14.60 -12.18
CA LYS A 143 9.76 14.49 -12.08
C LYS A 143 10.19 13.61 -10.90
N PHE A 144 9.56 13.81 -9.76
CA PHE A 144 9.78 12.97 -8.58
C PHE A 144 9.41 11.51 -8.84
N LEU A 145 8.22 11.25 -9.40
CA LEU A 145 7.76 9.90 -9.71
C LEU A 145 8.70 9.18 -10.69
N ARG A 146 9.08 9.86 -11.77
CA ARG A 146 10.04 9.32 -12.76
C ARG A 146 11.37 8.95 -12.11
N LYS A 147 11.90 9.82 -11.24
CA LYS A 147 13.13 9.54 -10.52
C LYS A 147 12.99 8.32 -9.61
N THR A 148 11.91 8.26 -8.83
CA THR A 148 11.68 7.16 -7.89
C THR A 148 11.48 5.82 -8.60
N LEU A 149 10.73 5.80 -9.72
CA LEU A 149 10.52 4.58 -10.51
C LEU A 149 11.76 4.18 -11.32
N ALA A 150 12.68 5.11 -11.61
CA ALA A 150 13.92 4.78 -12.30
C ALA A 150 14.85 3.86 -11.49
N ASP A 151 14.68 3.81 -10.16
CA ASP A 151 15.40 2.89 -9.28
C ASP A 151 14.92 1.44 -9.43
N VAL A 152 13.76 1.22 -10.03
CA VAL A 152 13.26 -0.11 -10.41
C VAL A 152 13.85 -0.49 -11.78
N SER A 153 15.06 -1.03 -11.77
CA SER A 153 15.89 -1.22 -12.98
C SER A 153 15.20 -2.03 -14.08
N TRP A 154 14.52 -3.12 -13.71
CA TRP A 154 13.84 -4.03 -14.65
C TRP A 154 12.63 -3.38 -15.35
N LEU A 155 12.07 -2.31 -14.80
CA LEU A 155 10.89 -1.66 -15.38
C LEU A 155 11.18 -0.97 -16.72
N LYS A 156 12.43 -0.61 -16.99
CA LYS A 156 12.86 0.11 -18.20
C LYS A 156 12.78 -0.74 -19.47
N ASP A 157 13.01 -2.05 -19.32
CA ASP A 157 13.19 -2.98 -20.43
C ASP A 157 11.96 -3.87 -20.66
N VAL A 158 10.84 -3.55 -20.00
CA VAL A 158 9.62 -4.36 -20.05
C VAL A 158 8.50 -3.58 -20.73
N SER A 159 7.94 -4.19 -21.79
CA SER A 159 6.75 -3.70 -22.50
C SER A 159 5.68 -4.81 -22.45
N LEU A 160 4.94 -4.85 -21.35
CA LEU A 160 3.89 -5.84 -21.08
C LEU A 160 2.59 -5.17 -20.68
N PRO A 161 1.45 -5.87 -20.79
CA PRO A 161 0.18 -5.38 -20.24
C PRO A 161 0.31 -4.99 -18.77
N LEU A 162 -0.36 -3.91 -18.39
CA LEU A 162 -0.41 -3.44 -17.01
C LEU A 162 -1.72 -3.87 -16.37
N VAL A 163 -1.63 -4.62 -15.27
CA VAL A 163 -2.78 -5.09 -14.49
C VAL A 163 -2.81 -4.36 -13.17
N GLY A 164 -3.89 -3.64 -12.90
CA GLY A 164 -4.06 -2.90 -11.65
C GLY A 164 -5.01 -3.62 -10.68
N ILE A 165 -4.61 -3.69 -9.42
CA ILE A 165 -5.47 -4.17 -8.33
C ILE A 165 -5.68 -3.08 -7.28
N GLY A 166 -6.56 -3.33 -6.33
CA GLY A 166 -6.85 -2.40 -5.23
C GLY A 166 -7.90 -1.33 -5.58
N GLY A 167 -8.17 -0.48 -4.60
CA GLY A 167 -9.20 0.56 -4.68
C GLY A 167 -8.86 1.67 -5.68
N THR A 168 -7.60 2.09 -5.69
CA THR A 168 -7.13 3.17 -6.57
C THR A 168 -7.22 2.76 -8.04
N ALA A 169 -6.74 1.55 -8.40
CA ALA A 169 -6.84 1.04 -9.76
C ALA A 169 -8.29 0.95 -10.25
N ARG A 170 -9.21 0.47 -9.40
CA ARG A 170 -10.64 0.42 -9.74
C ARG A 170 -11.26 1.79 -9.96
N ASN A 171 -10.76 2.83 -9.32
CA ASN A 171 -11.26 4.20 -9.53
C ASN A 171 -10.81 4.78 -10.88
N PHE A 172 -9.66 4.36 -11.41
CA PHE A 172 -9.23 4.75 -12.76
C PHE A 172 -10.02 4.04 -13.88
N ALA A 173 -10.58 2.87 -13.60
CA ALA A 173 -11.33 2.07 -14.57
C ALA A 173 -12.82 2.46 -14.68
N LYS A 174 -13.29 3.42 -13.91
CA LYS A 174 -14.65 3.98 -13.95
C LYS A 174 -14.73 5.21 -14.84
#